data_008399e167e59dca8f603b297425dd21
#
_entry.id   008399e167e59dca8f603b297425dd21
#
_cell.length_a   1.000
_cell.length_b   1.000
_cell.length_c   1.000
_cell.angle_alpha   90.00
_cell.angle_beta   90.00
_cell.angle_gamma   90.00
#
_symmetry.space_group_name_H-M   'P 1'
#
loop_
_entity.id
_entity.type
_entity.pdbx_description
1 polymer ?
#
loop_
_entity_poly.entity_id
_entity_poly.type
_entity_poly.pdbx_seq_one_letter_code
_entity_poly.pdbx_strand_id
1 'polypeptide(L)'
;MTTQESAGLPRERLCAIVLFAAVVPLVLMAAPAIATQLAHQLGLGAATIGQLFSIELAAMSLATLPAYLWQRRLDWRWVARVAALLFIAVNLASAFITDKAYLPLLMGLRFTSALAGGTLMVLCIASAVASDQRDRVYGFWLIGQLVLGAVGLWVLPVLFAHFGLAALYLGLAGMMLLCLPLTRAFPAGMKAPEARMQAAASPSRLRAWCGLFAVLAFYIGLSGVWTFIGALAERAGVDPDTTRTLLAVASLLGIAGSTTVTLIGGRWPR
;
A
#
# COMPACT_ATOMS: atom_id res chain seq x y z
N MET A 1 -26.85 -14.62 -32.27
CA MET A 1 -25.91 -14.92 -31.16
C MET A 1 -24.69 -14.05 -31.38
N THR A 2 -24.70 -12.84 -30.84
CA THR A 2 -23.56 -11.92 -30.86
C THR A 2 -22.66 -12.28 -29.67
N THR A 3 -21.50 -12.85 -29.97
CA THR A 3 -20.40 -13.06 -29.02
C THR A 3 -20.01 -11.69 -28.48
N GLN A 4 -20.49 -11.33 -27.27
CA GLN A 4 -19.87 -10.28 -26.48
C GLN A 4 -18.47 -10.76 -26.15
N GLU A 5 -17.47 -10.32 -26.90
CA GLU A 5 -16.08 -10.35 -26.48
C GLU A 5 -16.03 -9.71 -25.09
N SER A 6 -15.60 -10.50 -24.11
CA SER A 6 -15.35 -10.03 -22.77
C SER A 6 -14.23 -8.99 -22.86
N ALA A 7 -14.60 -7.73 -22.92
CA ALA A 7 -13.67 -6.62 -22.99
C ALA A 7 -12.81 -6.63 -21.71
N GLY A 8 -11.63 -7.20 -21.80
CA GLY A 8 -10.65 -7.20 -20.72
C GLY A 8 -10.42 -5.78 -20.20
N LEU A 9 -9.99 -5.64 -18.95
CA LEU A 9 -9.71 -4.34 -18.35
C LEU A 9 -8.75 -3.55 -19.26
N PRO A 10 -9.04 -2.28 -19.61
CA PRO A 10 -8.13 -1.47 -20.43
C PRO A 10 -6.73 -1.47 -19.82
N ARG A 11 -5.70 -1.65 -20.63
CA ARG A 11 -4.30 -1.72 -20.18
C ARG A 11 -3.90 -0.55 -19.30
N GLU A 12 -4.35 0.67 -19.65
CA GLU A 12 -4.10 1.89 -18.88
C GLU A 12 -4.66 1.80 -17.45
N ARG A 13 -5.85 1.22 -17.29
CA ARG A 13 -6.46 1.03 -15.97
C ARG A 13 -5.75 -0.04 -15.15
N LEU A 14 -5.30 -1.12 -15.79
CA LEU A 14 -4.49 -2.13 -15.12
C LEU A 14 -3.17 -1.51 -14.63
N CYS A 15 -2.48 -0.75 -15.49
CA CYS A 15 -1.26 -0.04 -15.12
C CYS A 15 -1.51 0.94 -13.97
N ALA A 16 -2.61 1.70 -14.00
CA ALA A 16 -2.98 2.60 -12.91
C ALA A 16 -3.15 1.85 -11.58
N ILE A 17 -3.94 0.77 -11.58
CA ILE A 17 -4.16 -0.06 -10.37
C ILE A 17 -2.84 -0.58 -9.82
N VAL A 18 -2.00 -1.18 -10.66
CA VAL A 18 -0.73 -1.80 -10.24
C VAL A 18 0.23 -0.75 -9.68
N LEU A 19 0.39 0.38 -10.36
CA LEU A 19 1.35 1.41 -9.95
C LEU A 19 0.90 2.16 -8.70
N PHE A 20 -0.36 2.56 -8.58
CA PHE A 20 -0.86 3.17 -7.34
C PHE A 20 -0.79 2.19 -6.17
N ALA A 21 -1.16 0.92 -6.40
CA ALA A 21 -1.09 -0.13 -5.38
C ALA A 21 0.34 -0.49 -4.97
N ALA A 22 1.34 -0.25 -5.81
CA ALA A 22 2.74 -0.42 -5.46
C ALA A 22 3.30 0.78 -4.69
N VAL A 23 3.03 2.01 -5.16
CA VAL A 23 3.61 3.25 -4.58
C VAL A 23 3.04 3.56 -3.20
N VAL A 24 1.71 3.47 -3.02
CA VAL A 24 1.06 3.86 -1.77
C VAL A 24 1.56 3.08 -0.55
N PRO A 25 1.62 1.73 -0.56
CA PRO A 25 2.06 0.97 0.60
C PRO A 25 3.59 0.81 0.72
N LEU A 26 4.38 1.48 -0.12
CA LEU A 26 5.84 1.36 -0.10
C LEU A 26 6.42 1.64 1.29
N VAL A 27 5.87 2.60 2.03
CA VAL A 27 6.29 2.92 3.40
C VAL A 27 6.16 1.69 4.31
N LEU A 28 5.05 0.95 4.19
CA LEU A 28 4.81 -0.25 4.98
C LEU A 28 5.67 -1.43 4.50
N MET A 29 5.88 -1.55 3.19
CA MET A 29 6.73 -2.62 2.63
C MET A 29 8.21 -2.44 2.99
N ALA A 30 8.69 -1.19 3.02
CA ALA A 30 10.05 -0.84 3.39
C ALA A 30 10.19 -0.43 4.87
N ALA A 31 9.18 -0.72 5.71
CA ALA A 31 9.12 -0.31 7.11
C ALA A 31 10.40 -0.63 7.92
N PRO A 32 11.06 -1.80 7.78
CA PRO A 32 12.30 -2.08 8.51
C PRO A 32 13.41 -1.06 8.24
N ALA A 33 13.64 -0.72 6.97
CA ALA A 33 14.66 0.27 6.60
C ALA A 33 14.30 1.68 7.09
N ILE A 34 13.03 2.05 6.99
CA ILE A 34 12.51 3.36 7.42
C ILE A 34 12.56 3.48 8.95
N ALA A 35 12.19 2.44 9.69
CA ALA A 35 12.24 2.43 11.15
C ALA A 35 13.68 2.62 11.66
N THR A 36 14.65 1.93 11.06
CA THR A 36 16.06 2.10 11.37
C THR A 36 16.51 3.54 11.09
N GLN A 37 16.15 4.10 9.94
CA GLN A 37 16.51 5.49 9.59
C GLN A 37 15.85 6.53 10.51
N LEU A 38 14.60 6.35 10.90
CA LEU A 38 13.91 7.21 11.88
C LEU A 38 14.61 7.19 13.24
N ALA A 39 15.04 6.01 13.70
CA ALA A 39 15.82 5.87 14.93
C ALA A 39 17.15 6.59 14.83
N HIS A 40 17.91 6.40 13.75
CA HIS A 40 19.23 7.01 13.58
C HIS A 40 19.16 8.52 13.37
N GLN A 41 18.33 9.01 12.47
CA GLN A 41 18.34 10.42 12.07
C GLN A 41 17.60 11.33 13.07
N LEU A 42 16.44 10.88 13.58
CA LEU A 42 15.62 11.68 14.49
C LEU A 42 15.75 11.24 15.96
N GLY A 43 16.55 10.21 16.26
CA GLY A 43 16.70 9.70 17.62
C GLY A 43 15.37 9.19 18.21
N LEU A 44 14.48 8.62 17.40
CA LEU A 44 13.18 8.17 17.85
C LEU A 44 13.27 6.79 18.48
N GLY A 45 12.63 6.62 19.64
CA GLY A 45 12.47 5.32 20.28
C GLY A 45 11.44 4.44 19.56
N ALA A 46 11.52 3.13 19.77
CA ALA A 46 10.63 2.15 19.13
C ALA A 46 9.13 2.45 19.32
N ALA A 47 8.73 2.93 20.51
CA ALA A 47 7.34 3.30 20.77
C ALA A 47 6.85 4.44 19.86
N THR A 48 7.65 5.48 19.65
CA THR A 48 7.32 6.62 18.79
C THR A 48 7.30 6.22 17.31
N ILE A 49 8.22 5.35 16.89
CA ILE A 49 8.23 4.78 15.55
C ILE A 49 6.95 3.94 15.33
N GLY A 50 6.60 3.10 16.29
CA GLY A 50 5.36 2.33 16.26
C GLY A 50 4.11 3.21 16.17
N GLN A 51 4.08 4.34 16.91
CA GLN A 51 3.00 5.32 16.81
C GLN A 51 2.89 5.94 15.41
N LEU A 52 4.02 6.29 14.76
CA LEU A 52 4.02 6.81 13.37
C LEU A 52 3.39 5.81 12.40
N PHE A 53 3.81 4.56 12.42
CA PHE A 53 3.22 3.53 11.55
C PHE A 53 1.74 3.26 11.90
N SER A 54 1.38 3.28 13.19
CA SER A 54 -0.02 3.12 13.62
C SER A 54 -0.91 4.25 13.12
N ILE A 55 -0.43 5.49 13.14
CA ILE A 55 -1.13 6.66 12.59
C ILE A 55 -1.34 6.50 11.08
N GLU A 56 -0.35 6.05 10.34
CA GLU A 56 -0.48 5.80 8.91
C GLU A 56 -1.51 4.71 8.61
N LEU A 57 -1.46 3.58 9.30
CA LEU A 57 -2.42 2.49 9.14
C LEU A 57 -3.85 2.92 9.51
N ALA A 58 -3.99 3.68 10.60
CA ALA A 58 -5.29 4.23 11.02
C ALA A 58 -5.86 5.17 9.95
N ALA A 59 -5.03 6.06 9.41
CA ALA A 59 -5.44 7.00 8.36
C ALA A 59 -5.86 6.27 7.07
N MET A 60 -5.10 5.24 6.65
CA MET A 60 -5.48 4.41 5.50
C MET A 60 -6.82 3.70 5.73
N SER A 61 -7.06 3.20 6.93
CA SER A 61 -8.33 2.57 7.30
C SER A 61 -9.48 3.58 7.33
N LEU A 62 -9.24 4.77 7.89
CA LEU A 62 -10.22 5.86 7.93
C LEU A 62 -10.65 6.33 6.53
N ALA A 63 -9.77 6.23 5.53
CA ALA A 63 -10.11 6.57 4.14
C ALA A 63 -11.28 5.73 3.58
N THR A 64 -11.53 4.55 4.13
CA THR A 64 -12.63 3.68 3.72
C THR A 64 -14.01 4.20 4.15
N LEU A 65 -14.10 4.97 5.23
CA LEU A 65 -15.37 5.46 5.77
C LEU A 65 -16.07 6.46 4.82
N PRO A 66 -15.40 7.56 4.38
CA PRO A 66 -16.02 8.47 3.44
C PRO A 66 -16.18 7.87 2.03
N ALA A 67 -15.46 6.78 1.73
CA ALA A 67 -15.51 6.14 0.42
C ALA A 67 -16.93 5.71 0.02
N TYR A 68 -17.71 5.20 0.97
CA TYR A 68 -19.10 4.83 0.75
C TYR A 68 -19.97 6.01 0.22
N LEU A 69 -19.66 7.23 0.66
CA LEU A 69 -20.40 8.42 0.26
C LEU A 69 -19.95 8.95 -1.09
N TRP A 70 -18.63 9.11 -1.30
CA TRP A 70 -18.11 9.76 -2.50
C TRP A 70 -18.06 8.85 -3.73
N GLN A 71 -17.89 7.52 -3.56
CA GLN A 71 -17.89 6.58 -4.69
C GLN A 71 -19.15 6.62 -5.53
N ARG A 72 -20.28 6.98 -4.95
CA ARG A 72 -21.57 7.07 -5.63
C ARG A 72 -21.87 8.47 -6.19
N ARG A 73 -21.16 9.51 -5.73
CA ARG A 73 -21.52 10.91 -6.00
C ARG A 73 -20.47 11.66 -6.80
N LEU A 74 -19.19 11.26 -6.69
CA LEU A 74 -18.08 11.99 -7.28
C LEU A 74 -17.48 11.24 -8.46
N ASP A 75 -16.90 12.00 -9.41
CA ASP A 75 -16.06 11.45 -10.47
C ASP A 75 -14.76 10.86 -9.85
N TRP A 76 -14.53 9.58 -10.08
CA TRP A 76 -13.38 8.86 -9.54
C TRP A 76 -12.05 9.40 -10.07
N ARG A 77 -12.04 9.95 -11.27
CA ARG A 77 -10.86 10.61 -11.87
C ARG A 77 -10.47 11.85 -11.09
N TRP A 78 -11.49 12.62 -10.69
CA TRP A 78 -11.27 13.83 -9.90
C TRP A 78 -10.78 13.48 -8.49
N VAL A 79 -11.42 12.52 -7.84
CA VAL A 79 -10.99 12.02 -6.50
C VAL A 79 -9.57 11.48 -6.56
N ALA A 80 -9.22 10.66 -7.57
CA ALA A 80 -7.88 10.13 -7.75
C ALA A 80 -6.85 11.24 -7.93
N ARG A 81 -7.17 12.27 -8.73
CA ARG A 81 -6.27 13.40 -8.97
C ARG A 81 -6.03 14.22 -7.71
N VAL A 82 -7.09 14.56 -6.98
CA VAL A 82 -6.99 15.33 -5.73
C VAL A 82 -6.19 14.55 -4.69
N ALA A 83 -6.49 13.26 -4.51
CA ALA A 83 -5.75 12.41 -3.57
C ALA A 83 -4.26 12.28 -3.97
N ALA A 84 -3.95 12.10 -5.25
CA ALA A 84 -2.56 12.02 -5.72
C ALA A 84 -1.81 13.35 -5.52
N LEU A 85 -2.43 14.49 -5.82
CA LEU A 85 -1.83 15.81 -5.59
C LEU A 85 -1.60 16.09 -4.12
N LEU A 86 -2.56 15.73 -3.26
CA LEU A 86 -2.42 15.85 -1.81
C LEU A 86 -1.27 14.96 -1.31
N PHE A 87 -1.20 13.71 -1.78
CA PHE A 87 -0.10 12.80 -1.45
C PHE A 87 1.26 13.39 -1.84
N ILE A 88 1.38 13.96 -3.05
CA ILE A 88 2.61 14.62 -3.51
C ILE A 88 2.95 15.80 -2.59
N ALA A 89 2.01 16.71 -2.36
CA ALA A 89 2.26 17.93 -1.57
C ALA A 89 2.72 17.63 -0.15
N VAL A 90 2.07 16.69 0.54
CA VAL A 90 2.43 16.35 1.92
C VAL A 90 3.73 15.55 2.01
N ASN A 91 4.07 14.74 1.00
CA ASN A 91 5.37 14.09 0.95
C ASN A 91 6.49 15.10 0.67
N LEU A 92 6.29 16.06 -0.22
CA LEU A 92 7.23 17.15 -0.42
C LEU A 92 7.43 17.94 0.89
N ALA A 93 6.35 18.30 1.61
CA ALA A 93 6.46 18.97 2.89
C ALA A 93 7.20 18.12 3.94
N SER A 94 6.98 16.80 3.96
CA SER A 94 7.67 15.89 4.88
C SER A 94 9.18 15.82 4.64
N ALA A 95 9.63 16.03 3.41
CA ALA A 95 11.05 15.99 3.06
C ALA A 95 11.87 17.10 3.74
N PHE A 96 11.23 18.20 4.14
CA PHE A 96 11.90 19.32 4.84
C PHE A 96 11.97 19.13 6.36
N ILE A 97 11.38 18.08 6.92
CA ILE A 97 11.41 17.82 8.35
C ILE A 97 12.67 17.01 8.68
N THR A 98 13.64 17.70 9.27
CA THR A 98 14.94 17.11 9.62
C THR A 98 15.17 17.05 11.13
N ASP A 99 14.32 17.69 11.93
CA ASP A 99 14.48 17.80 13.38
C ASP A 99 13.29 17.14 14.12
N LYS A 100 13.61 16.47 15.21
CA LYS A 100 12.63 15.87 16.13
C LYS A 100 11.64 16.88 16.72
N ALA A 101 12.02 18.15 16.83
CA ALA A 101 11.13 19.21 17.31
C ALA A 101 9.85 19.32 16.47
N TYR A 102 9.91 18.98 15.18
CA TYR A 102 8.78 18.99 14.26
C TYR A 102 8.05 17.64 14.16
N LEU A 103 8.28 16.71 15.10
CA LEU A 103 7.64 15.39 15.08
C LEU A 103 6.10 15.45 15.04
N PRO A 104 5.40 16.33 15.79
CA PRO A 104 3.94 16.44 15.69
C PRO A 104 3.48 16.84 14.29
N LEU A 105 4.22 17.72 13.61
CA LEU A 105 3.95 18.12 12.24
C LEU A 105 4.18 16.92 11.28
N LEU A 106 5.28 16.18 11.47
CA LEU A 106 5.53 14.97 10.68
C LEU A 106 4.41 13.96 10.85
N MET A 107 3.93 13.72 12.06
CA MET A 107 2.79 12.82 12.32
C MET A 107 1.53 13.26 11.57
N GLY A 108 1.21 14.57 11.59
CA GLY A 108 0.09 15.12 10.83
C GLY A 108 0.24 14.96 9.30
N LEU A 109 1.44 15.21 8.79
CA LEU A 109 1.74 15.02 7.37
C LEU A 109 1.66 13.53 6.97
N ARG A 110 2.15 12.62 7.82
CA ARG A 110 2.05 11.18 7.59
C ARG A 110 0.61 10.69 7.61
N PHE A 111 -0.19 11.18 8.58
CA PHE A 111 -1.63 10.91 8.61
C PHE A 111 -2.31 11.35 7.31
N THR A 112 -2.06 12.58 6.87
CA THR A 112 -2.68 13.14 5.65
C THR A 112 -2.22 12.40 4.40
N SER A 113 -0.92 12.06 4.31
CA SER A 113 -0.38 11.24 3.21
C SER A 113 -1.05 9.87 3.14
N ALA A 114 -1.17 9.19 4.29
CA ALA A 114 -1.79 7.88 4.39
C ALA A 114 -3.29 7.92 4.10
N LEU A 115 -4.00 8.97 4.49
CA LEU A 115 -5.41 9.20 4.15
C LEU A 115 -5.60 9.37 2.63
N ALA A 116 -4.75 10.16 1.99
CA ALA A 116 -4.75 10.35 0.54
C ALA A 116 -4.41 9.04 -0.19
N GLY A 117 -3.36 8.34 0.27
CA GLY A 117 -2.97 7.03 -0.25
C GLY A 117 -4.07 5.98 -0.07
N GLY A 118 -4.71 5.92 1.10
CA GLY A 118 -5.84 5.04 1.38
C GLY A 118 -7.03 5.30 0.44
N THR A 119 -7.30 6.56 0.11
CA THR A 119 -8.32 6.92 -0.88
C THR A 119 -7.98 6.35 -2.26
N LEU A 120 -6.72 6.44 -2.70
CA LEU A 120 -6.26 5.83 -3.96
C LEU A 120 -6.37 4.29 -3.91
N MET A 121 -6.04 3.66 -2.77
CA MET A 121 -6.20 2.22 -2.59
C MET A 121 -7.65 1.77 -2.70
N VAL A 122 -8.58 2.51 -2.11
CA VAL A 122 -10.03 2.25 -2.24
C VAL A 122 -10.47 2.30 -3.71
N LEU A 123 -9.99 3.28 -4.48
CA LEU A 123 -10.26 3.37 -5.93
C LEU A 123 -9.69 2.18 -6.70
N CYS A 124 -8.46 1.76 -6.36
CA CYS A 124 -7.84 0.58 -6.97
C CYS A 124 -8.63 -0.70 -6.67
N ILE A 125 -9.03 -0.92 -5.40
CA ILE A 125 -9.85 -2.07 -4.99
C ILE A 125 -11.19 -2.07 -5.73
N ALA A 126 -11.90 -0.95 -5.72
CA ALA A 126 -13.19 -0.83 -6.39
C ALA A 126 -13.08 -1.09 -7.91
N SER A 127 -12.01 -0.59 -8.53
CA SER A 127 -11.74 -0.81 -9.96
C SER A 127 -11.36 -2.26 -10.28
N ALA A 128 -10.62 -2.93 -9.38
CA ALA A 128 -10.24 -4.33 -9.52
C ALA A 128 -11.44 -5.27 -9.37
N VAL A 129 -12.28 -5.04 -8.37
CA VAL A 129 -13.52 -5.82 -8.11
C VAL A 129 -14.49 -5.75 -9.29
N ALA A 130 -14.53 -4.61 -9.98
CA ALA A 130 -15.37 -4.41 -11.15
C ALA A 130 -14.89 -5.12 -12.41
N SER A 131 -13.67 -5.69 -12.38
CA SER A 131 -13.10 -6.43 -13.52
C SER A 131 -13.58 -7.88 -13.56
N ASP A 132 -13.83 -8.42 -14.75
CA ASP A 132 -14.10 -9.84 -14.96
C ASP A 132 -12.86 -10.70 -14.68
N GLN A 133 -11.65 -10.13 -14.79
CA GLN A 133 -10.36 -10.78 -14.54
C GLN A 133 -9.75 -10.37 -13.19
N ARG A 134 -10.57 -10.20 -12.15
CA ARG A 134 -10.15 -9.69 -10.84
C ARG A 134 -8.97 -10.44 -10.23
N ASP A 135 -8.95 -11.77 -10.31
CA ASP A 135 -7.87 -12.60 -9.75
C ASP A 135 -6.51 -12.25 -10.39
N ARG A 136 -6.51 -12.02 -11.71
CA ARG A 136 -5.32 -11.59 -12.46
C ARG A 136 -4.89 -10.17 -12.09
N VAL A 137 -5.85 -9.26 -11.91
CA VAL A 137 -5.58 -7.87 -11.50
C VAL A 137 -4.95 -7.86 -10.10
N TYR A 138 -5.48 -8.63 -9.15
CA TYR A 138 -4.90 -8.78 -7.82
C TYR A 138 -3.52 -9.42 -7.84
N GLY A 139 -3.30 -10.41 -8.72
CA GLY A 139 -1.97 -11.01 -8.91
C GLY A 139 -0.92 -9.98 -9.35
N PHE A 140 -1.22 -9.18 -10.38
CA PHE A 140 -0.32 -8.11 -10.82
C PHE A 140 -0.14 -7.02 -9.76
N TRP A 141 -1.19 -6.68 -9.02
CA TRP A 141 -1.11 -5.77 -7.86
C TRP A 141 -0.09 -6.26 -6.85
N LEU A 142 -0.22 -7.51 -6.37
CA LEU A 142 0.68 -8.08 -5.36
C LEU A 142 2.13 -8.14 -5.87
N ILE A 143 2.33 -8.55 -7.13
CA ILE A 143 3.66 -8.58 -7.75
C ILE A 143 4.26 -7.17 -7.78
N GLY A 144 3.51 -6.16 -8.25
CA GLY A 144 3.97 -4.77 -8.29
C GLY A 144 4.35 -4.24 -6.91
N GLN A 145 3.54 -4.51 -5.91
CA GLN A 145 3.77 -4.11 -4.52
C GLN A 145 5.02 -4.78 -3.93
N LEU A 146 5.19 -6.08 -4.12
CA LEU A 146 6.35 -6.82 -3.61
C LEU A 146 7.64 -6.44 -4.33
N VAL A 147 7.60 -6.23 -5.65
CA VAL A 147 8.77 -5.79 -6.43
C VAL A 147 9.21 -4.41 -5.94
N LEU A 148 8.30 -3.45 -5.83
CA LEU A 148 8.66 -2.11 -5.38
C LEU A 148 9.12 -2.12 -3.92
N GLY A 149 8.51 -2.94 -3.07
CA GLY A 149 8.94 -3.15 -1.69
C GLY A 149 10.36 -3.72 -1.58
N ALA A 150 10.68 -4.75 -2.37
CA ALA A 150 12.03 -5.34 -2.42
C ALA A 150 13.07 -4.33 -2.91
N VAL A 151 12.76 -3.59 -3.98
CA VAL A 151 13.61 -2.50 -4.48
C VAL A 151 13.79 -1.43 -3.41
N GLY A 152 12.72 -1.05 -2.72
CA GLY A 152 12.76 -0.08 -1.62
C GLY A 152 13.68 -0.53 -0.48
N LEU A 153 13.55 -1.78 -0.03
CA LEU A 153 14.42 -2.34 1.03
C LEU A 153 15.91 -2.34 0.64
N TRP A 154 16.21 -2.49 -0.64
CA TRP A 154 17.59 -2.53 -1.12
C TRP A 154 18.15 -1.14 -1.41
N VAL A 155 17.37 -0.26 -2.02
CA VAL A 155 17.80 1.06 -2.49
C VAL A 155 17.75 2.12 -1.38
N LEU A 156 16.69 2.12 -0.54
CA LEU A 156 16.49 3.17 0.46
C LEU A 156 17.66 3.31 1.45
N PRO A 157 18.26 2.22 1.99
CA PRO A 157 19.42 2.38 2.90
C PRO A 157 20.59 3.12 2.27
N VAL A 158 20.84 2.89 0.97
CA VAL A 158 21.88 3.59 0.21
C VAL A 158 21.55 5.06 0.04
N LEU A 159 20.30 5.37 -0.31
CA LEU A 159 19.82 6.74 -0.44
C LEU A 159 19.79 7.48 0.90
N PHE A 160 19.47 6.78 1.97
CA PHE A 160 19.45 7.34 3.33
C PHE A 160 20.85 7.78 3.79
N ALA A 161 21.90 7.07 3.38
CA ALA A 161 23.28 7.45 3.69
C ALA A 161 23.66 8.81 3.10
N HIS A 162 23.07 9.20 1.96
CA HIS A 162 23.39 10.44 1.26
C HIS A 162 22.39 11.56 1.50
N PHE A 163 21.09 11.25 1.54
CA PHE A 163 20.00 12.22 1.55
C PHE A 163 19.09 12.11 2.77
N GLY A 164 19.33 11.17 3.67
CA GLY A 164 18.49 10.95 4.85
C GLY A 164 17.03 10.60 4.49
N LEU A 165 16.11 10.87 5.43
CA LEU A 165 14.67 10.60 5.26
C LEU A 165 14.04 11.37 4.09
N ALA A 166 14.64 12.49 3.67
CA ALA A 166 14.17 13.24 2.52
C ALA A 166 14.12 12.39 1.25
N ALA A 167 15.08 11.45 1.08
CA ALA A 167 15.10 10.52 -0.05
C ALA A 167 13.81 9.71 -0.19
N LEU A 168 13.26 9.21 0.93
CA LEU A 168 11.99 8.48 0.94
C LEU A 168 10.84 9.37 0.47
N TYR A 169 10.70 10.53 1.08
CA TYR A 169 9.55 11.40 0.83
C TYR A 169 9.58 12.01 -0.57
N LEU A 170 10.75 12.42 -1.04
CA LEU A 170 10.94 12.90 -2.41
C LEU A 170 10.73 11.77 -3.43
N GLY A 171 11.19 10.57 -3.12
CA GLY A 171 10.96 9.38 -3.94
C GLY A 171 9.47 9.04 -4.08
N LEU A 172 8.72 9.06 -2.97
CA LEU A 172 7.27 8.86 -2.96
C LEU A 172 6.54 9.94 -3.77
N ALA A 173 6.91 11.21 -3.59
CA ALA A 173 6.32 12.32 -4.32
C ALA A 173 6.63 12.22 -5.83
N GLY A 174 7.88 11.88 -6.20
CA GLY A 174 8.30 11.71 -7.59
C GLY A 174 7.59 10.54 -8.28
N MET A 175 7.51 9.38 -7.62
CA MET A 175 6.77 8.22 -8.16
C MET A 175 5.28 8.53 -8.32
N MET A 176 4.66 9.21 -7.36
CA MET A 176 3.25 9.59 -7.45
C MET A 176 3.03 10.63 -8.57
N LEU A 177 3.98 11.55 -8.78
CA LEU A 177 3.93 12.51 -9.88
C LEU A 177 3.96 11.80 -11.24
N LEU A 178 4.80 10.78 -11.40
CA LEU A 178 4.82 9.95 -12.61
C LEU A 178 3.51 9.16 -12.81
N CYS A 179 2.83 8.77 -11.72
CA CYS A 179 1.54 8.11 -11.77
C CYS A 179 0.37 9.07 -12.02
N LEU A 180 0.55 10.39 -11.85
CA LEU A 180 -0.53 11.37 -11.92
C LEU A 180 -1.33 11.34 -13.23
N PRO A 181 -0.74 11.17 -14.43
CA PRO A 181 -1.50 11.04 -15.68
C PRO A 181 -2.46 9.86 -15.69
N LEU A 182 -2.12 8.77 -14.97
CA LEU A 182 -2.92 7.55 -14.90
C LEU A 182 -4.22 7.72 -14.10
N THR A 183 -4.40 8.82 -13.38
CA THR A 183 -5.68 9.15 -12.71
C THR A 183 -6.84 9.24 -13.73
N ARG A 184 -6.54 9.52 -15.00
CA ARG A 184 -7.53 9.58 -16.10
C ARG A 184 -8.06 8.18 -16.49
N ALA A 185 -7.33 7.12 -16.16
CA ALA A 185 -7.72 5.75 -16.48
C ALA A 185 -8.84 5.22 -15.59
N PHE A 186 -9.10 5.84 -14.44
CA PHE A 186 -10.25 5.50 -13.60
C PHE A 186 -11.57 5.88 -14.28
N PRO A 187 -12.67 5.13 -14.04
CA PRO A 187 -13.97 5.49 -14.59
C PRO A 187 -14.51 6.81 -13.98
N ALA A 188 -15.33 7.54 -14.72
CA ALA A 188 -15.96 8.77 -14.24
C ALA A 188 -16.99 8.52 -13.11
N GLY A 189 -17.34 7.29 -12.89
CA GLY A 189 -18.26 6.80 -11.85
C GLY A 189 -18.66 5.39 -12.20
N MET A 190 -18.92 4.57 -11.18
CA MET A 190 -19.53 3.26 -11.42
C MET A 190 -20.92 3.22 -10.82
N LYS A 191 -21.89 2.81 -11.65
CA LYS A 191 -23.13 2.25 -11.12
C LYS A 191 -22.70 1.02 -10.31
N ALA A 192 -22.97 1.05 -9.00
CA ALA A 192 -22.66 -0.07 -8.14
C ALA A 192 -23.22 -1.35 -8.77
N PRO A 193 -22.47 -2.44 -8.84
CA PRO A 193 -23.04 -3.72 -9.25
C PRO A 193 -23.95 -4.21 -8.14
N GLU A 194 -25.20 -3.77 -8.14
CA GLU A 194 -26.21 -4.17 -7.16
C GLU A 194 -26.57 -5.67 -7.23
N ALA A 195 -26.20 -6.33 -8.33
CA ALA A 195 -26.70 -7.67 -8.64
C ALA A 195 -25.84 -8.84 -8.12
N ARG A 196 -24.61 -8.62 -7.64
CA ARG A 196 -23.72 -9.73 -7.25
C ARG A 196 -23.54 -9.95 -5.74
N MET A 197 -24.04 -9.07 -4.89
CA MET A 197 -23.98 -9.26 -3.43
C MET A 197 -25.07 -10.15 -2.85
N GLN A 198 -26.07 -10.57 -3.64
CA GLN A 198 -27.24 -11.32 -3.15
C GLN A 198 -27.09 -12.84 -3.16
N ALA A 199 -26.02 -13.42 -3.70
CA ALA A 199 -25.91 -14.86 -3.89
C ALA A 199 -24.99 -15.61 -2.92
N ALA A 200 -24.32 -14.93 -2.00
CA ALA A 200 -23.57 -15.61 -0.94
C ALA A 200 -24.46 -15.73 0.31
N ALA A 201 -24.77 -16.97 0.72
CA ALA A 201 -25.40 -17.22 2.00
C ALA A 201 -24.64 -16.41 3.07
N SER A 202 -25.34 -15.50 3.75
CA SER A 202 -24.72 -14.65 4.76
C SER A 202 -24.09 -15.54 5.85
N PRO A 203 -22.77 -15.46 6.06
CA PRO A 203 -22.16 -16.24 7.12
C PRO A 203 -22.81 -15.87 8.46
N SER A 204 -22.91 -16.83 9.37
CA SER A 204 -23.44 -16.50 10.70
C SER A 204 -22.61 -15.34 11.28
N ARG A 205 -23.27 -14.39 11.94
CA ARG A 205 -22.61 -13.18 12.50
C ARG A 205 -21.37 -13.55 13.33
N LEU A 206 -21.45 -14.63 14.09
CA LEU A 206 -20.31 -15.11 14.87
C LEU A 206 -19.12 -15.49 14.00
N ARG A 207 -19.31 -16.23 12.90
CA ARG A 207 -18.21 -16.61 11.98
C ARG A 207 -17.58 -15.37 11.34
N ALA A 208 -18.39 -14.37 10.97
CA ALA A 208 -17.89 -13.11 10.41
C ALA A 208 -17.02 -12.35 11.44
N TRP A 209 -17.47 -12.25 12.70
CA TRP A 209 -16.71 -11.61 13.76
C TRP A 209 -15.43 -12.36 14.11
N CYS A 210 -15.47 -13.69 14.21
CA CYS A 210 -14.28 -14.51 14.43
C CYS A 210 -13.26 -14.34 13.30
N GLY A 211 -13.72 -14.34 12.04
CA GLY A 211 -12.85 -14.10 10.89
C GLY A 211 -12.21 -12.72 10.91
N LEU A 212 -13.00 -11.68 11.21
CA LEU A 212 -12.50 -10.30 11.31
C LEU A 212 -11.44 -10.19 12.44
N PHE A 213 -11.72 -10.76 13.61
CA PHE A 213 -10.78 -10.75 14.73
C PHE A 213 -9.49 -11.51 14.42
N ALA A 214 -9.59 -12.68 13.77
CA ALA A 214 -8.41 -13.46 13.36
C ALA A 214 -7.53 -12.68 12.37
N VAL A 215 -8.13 -12.03 11.37
CA VAL A 215 -7.41 -11.19 10.43
C VAL A 215 -6.77 -10.00 11.14
N LEU A 216 -7.48 -9.34 12.04
CA LEU A 216 -6.95 -8.21 12.80
C LEU A 216 -5.74 -8.64 13.66
N ALA A 217 -5.86 -9.73 14.41
CA ALA A 217 -4.77 -10.25 15.24
C ALA A 217 -3.54 -10.65 14.41
N PHE A 218 -3.78 -11.31 13.25
CA PHE A 218 -2.73 -11.67 12.31
C PHE A 218 -1.97 -10.43 11.80
N TYR A 219 -2.69 -9.40 11.33
CA TYR A 219 -2.04 -8.20 10.80
C TYR A 219 -1.35 -7.37 11.87
N ILE A 220 -1.86 -7.30 13.10
CA ILE A 220 -1.18 -6.64 14.22
C ILE A 220 0.16 -7.32 14.49
N GLY A 221 0.18 -8.66 14.62
CA GLY A 221 1.40 -9.42 14.84
C GLY A 221 2.39 -9.28 13.67
N LEU A 222 1.91 -9.46 12.43
CA LEU A 222 2.73 -9.35 11.24
C LEU A 222 3.37 -7.96 11.10
N SER A 223 2.58 -6.89 11.25
CA SER A 223 3.07 -5.52 11.12
C SER A 223 4.10 -5.16 12.18
N GLY A 224 3.87 -5.60 13.43
CA GLY A 224 4.81 -5.37 14.53
C GLY A 224 6.15 -6.07 14.29
N VAL A 225 6.14 -7.34 13.96
CA VAL A 225 7.36 -8.10 13.66
C VAL A 225 8.07 -7.51 12.44
N TRP A 226 7.33 -7.27 11.34
CA TRP A 226 7.90 -6.74 10.11
C TRP A 226 8.58 -5.38 10.31
N THR A 227 7.95 -4.46 11.01
CA THR A 227 8.48 -3.11 11.23
C THR A 227 9.81 -3.12 11.99
N PHE A 228 9.94 -4.00 12.99
CA PHE A 228 11.10 -4.04 13.88
C PHE A 228 12.06 -5.21 13.60
N ILE A 229 11.87 -5.96 12.51
CA ILE A 229 12.69 -7.14 12.21
C ILE A 229 14.17 -6.78 12.03
N GLY A 230 14.49 -5.59 11.49
CA GLY A 230 15.84 -5.08 11.38
C GLY A 230 16.50 -4.89 12.76
N ALA A 231 15.80 -4.23 13.68
CA ALA A 231 16.29 -4.03 15.05
C ALA A 231 16.39 -5.34 15.84
N LEU A 232 15.52 -6.31 15.57
CA LEU A 232 15.59 -7.65 16.18
C LEU A 232 16.78 -8.43 15.67
N ALA A 233 17.06 -8.37 14.36
CA ALA A 233 18.22 -9.01 13.74
C ALA A 233 19.53 -8.44 14.29
N GLU A 234 19.64 -7.11 14.41
CA GLU A 234 20.81 -6.44 15.00
C GLU A 234 21.05 -6.85 16.46
N ARG A 235 19.97 -6.94 17.28
CA ARG A 235 20.06 -7.46 18.65
C ARG A 235 20.49 -8.92 18.72
N ALA A 236 20.16 -9.71 17.70
CA ALA A 236 20.59 -11.09 17.56
C ALA A 236 22.03 -11.22 17.02
N GLY A 237 22.73 -10.11 16.77
CA GLY A 237 24.10 -10.10 16.26
C GLY A 237 24.22 -10.34 14.75
N VAL A 238 23.11 -10.22 14.01
CA VAL A 238 23.12 -10.34 12.55
C VAL A 238 23.56 -9.01 11.93
N ASP A 239 24.54 -9.10 11.05
CA ASP A 239 25.08 -7.95 10.32
C ASP A 239 23.99 -7.22 9.50
N PRO A 240 23.99 -5.85 9.47
CA PRO A 240 22.99 -5.07 8.73
C PRO A 240 22.89 -5.39 7.24
N ASP A 241 24.03 -5.68 6.58
CA ASP A 241 24.04 -6.03 5.15
C ASP A 241 23.43 -7.41 4.90
N THR A 242 23.70 -8.35 5.79
CA THR A 242 23.07 -9.68 5.80
C THR A 242 21.57 -9.57 6.03
N THR A 243 21.14 -8.76 6.99
CA THR A 243 19.71 -8.52 7.28
C THR A 243 19.00 -7.94 6.06
N ARG A 244 19.58 -6.93 5.41
CA ARG A 244 19.05 -6.32 4.18
C ARG A 244 18.87 -7.35 3.06
N THR A 245 19.89 -8.18 2.85
CA THR A 245 19.87 -9.23 1.82
C THR A 245 18.80 -10.27 2.12
N LEU A 246 18.69 -10.73 3.36
CA LEU A 246 17.66 -11.69 3.78
C LEU A 246 16.23 -11.15 3.58
N LEU A 247 15.99 -9.87 3.92
CA LEU A 247 14.68 -9.23 3.72
C LEU A 247 14.34 -9.09 2.23
N ALA A 248 15.32 -8.74 1.39
CA ALA A 248 15.13 -8.68 -0.05
C ALA A 248 14.82 -10.07 -0.63
N VAL A 249 15.55 -11.11 -0.23
CA VAL A 249 15.31 -12.50 -0.64
C VAL A 249 13.93 -12.98 -0.17
N ALA A 250 13.53 -12.69 1.06
CA ALA A 250 12.20 -13.02 1.57
C ALA A 250 11.08 -12.37 0.72
N SER A 251 11.27 -11.12 0.31
CA SER A 251 10.34 -10.42 -0.59
C SER A 251 10.28 -11.06 -1.98
N LEU A 252 11.42 -11.48 -2.53
CA LEU A 252 11.48 -12.21 -3.82
C LEU A 252 10.77 -13.56 -3.75
N LEU A 253 10.93 -14.30 -2.64
CA LEU A 253 10.20 -15.56 -2.41
C LEU A 253 8.68 -15.30 -2.32
N GLY A 254 8.26 -14.20 -1.72
CA GLY A 254 6.86 -13.75 -1.73
C GLY A 254 6.33 -13.51 -3.16
N ILE A 255 7.16 -12.95 -4.04
CA ILE A 255 6.82 -12.76 -5.47
C ILE A 255 6.65 -14.12 -6.15
N ALA A 256 7.58 -15.05 -5.95
CA ALA A 256 7.48 -16.39 -6.51
C ALA A 256 6.21 -17.11 -6.03
N GLY A 257 5.88 -17.03 -4.75
CA GLY A 257 4.67 -17.59 -4.17
C GLY A 257 3.39 -16.97 -4.77
N SER A 258 3.31 -15.64 -4.84
CA SER A 258 2.13 -14.97 -5.41
C SER A 258 1.96 -15.24 -6.92
N THR A 259 3.06 -15.33 -7.66
CA THR A 259 3.05 -15.70 -9.08
C THR A 259 2.54 -17.13 -9.26
N THR A 260 3.00 -18.05 -8.44
CA THR A 260 2.57 -19.46 -8.46
C THR A 260 1.06 -19.56 -8.21
N VAL A 261 0.54 -18.89 -7.18
CA VAL A 261 -0.90 -18.86 -6.89
C VAL A 261 -1.69 -18.25 -8.05
N THR A 262 -1.18 -17.18 -8.67
CA THR A 262 -1.83 -16.51 -9.80
C THR A 262 -1.91 -17.42 -11.04
N LEU A 263 -0.88 -18.24 -11.28
CA LEU A 263 -0.83 -19.16 -12.41
C LEU A 263 -1.67 -20.42 -12.20
N ILE A 264 -1.73 -20.92 -10.98
CA ILE A 264 -2.43 -22.17 -10.60
C ILE A 264 -3.90 -21.88 -10.26
N GLY A 265 -4.22 -20.73 -9.65
CA GLY A 265 -5.54 -20.42 -9.10
C GLY A 265 -6.70 -20.43 -10.09
N GLY A 266 -6.43 -20.34 -11.42
CA GLY A 266 -7.44 -20.48 -12.47
C GLY A 266 -7.66 -21.91 -12.95
N ARG A 267 -6.85 -22.88 -12.49
CA ARG A 267 -6.87 -24.29 -12.98
C ARG A 267 -7.51 -25.28 -12.01
N TRP A 268 -7.72 -24.89 -10.76
CA TRP A 268 -8.36 -25.76 -9.76
C TRP A 268 -9.86 -25.44 -9.67
N PRO A 269 -10.75 -26.41 -9.92
CA PRO A 269 -12.18 -26.21 -9.72
C PRO A 269 -12.46 -25.97 -8.23
N ARG A 270 -13.22 -24.91 -7.93
CA ARG A 270 -13.71 -24.58 -6.59
C ARG A 270 -14.91 -25.42 -6.25
#